data_1bf420c67d8a2484670884e663aabbde
#
_entry.id   1bf420c67d8a2484670884e663aabbde
#
_cell.length_a   1.000
_cell.length_b   1.000
_cell.length_c   1.000
_cell.angle_alpha   90.00
_cell.angle_beta   90.00
_cell.angle_gamma   90.00
#
_symmetry.space_group_name_H-M   'P 1'
#
loop_
_entity.id
_entity.type
_entity.pdbx_description
1 polymer ?
#
loop_
_entity_poly.entity_id
_entity_poly.type
_entity_poly.pdbx_seq_one_letter_code
_entity_poly.pdbx_strand_id
1 'polypeptide(L)'
;MPKNVWWLAIALALFTTGNAIVLSVAVVIGEKLSVDPTYSTVPLLSQYIGLIMATIPIAYLMQKYSRKLGFILGSFSGMIGAILSIVGIIYYNLTYFSIGLFFTGIAIGTAQQFRFAALEEAPKALHAKAVGLVMSGGIAAALIGPTLAVMTQRFFTEYPFAGPFSALTLIYVIALFYY
;
A
#
# COMPACT_ATOMS: atom_id res chain seq x y z
N MET A 1 -16.29 -7.76 20.24
CA MET A 1 -15.99 -7.24 18.90
C MET A 1 -16.39 -8.25 17.84
N PRO A 2 -17.10 -7.83 16.75
CA PRO A 2 -17.37 -8.69 15.60
C PRO A 2 -16.07 -9.22 14.98
N LYS A 3 -16.08 -10.46 14.48
CA LYS A 3 -14.92 -11.07 13.82
C LYS A 3 -14.45 -10.24 12.60
N ASN A 4 -15.38 -9.64 11.87
CA ASN A 4 -15.10 -8.82 10.68
C ASN A 4 -14.20 -7.61 11.00
N VAL A 5 -14.30 -7.00 12.19
CA VAL A 5 -13.46 -5.87 12.59
C VAL A 5 -12.00 -6.30 12.75
N TRP A 6 -11.74 -7.52 13.26
CA TRP A 6 -10.38 -8.07 13.33
C TRP A 6 -9.80 -8.32 11.94
N TRP A 7 -10.63 -8.84 11.02
CA TRP A 7 -10.23 -9.02 9.64
C TRP A 7 -9.85 -7.68 8.98
N LEU A 8 -10.65 -6.65 9.18
CA LEU A 8 -10.33 -5.29 8.68
C LEU A 8 -9.05 -4.71 9.30
N ALA A 9 -8.77 -5.01 10.57
CA ALA A 9 -7.52 -4.58 11.22
C ALA A 9 -6.29 -5.23 10.58
N ILE A 10 -6.35 -6.53 10.30
CA ILE A 10 -5.27 -7.26 9.63
C ILE A 10 -5.08 -6.73 8.19
N ALA A 11 -6.18 -6.53 7.47
CA ALA A 11 -6.12 -5.99 6.11
C ALA A 11 -5.52 -4.58 6.08
N LEU A 12 -5.92 -3.69 6.99
CA LEU A 12 -5.28 -2.36 7.10
C LEU A 12 -3.79 -2.50 7.45
N ALA A 13 -3.43 -3.42 8.35
CA ALA A 13 -2.04 -3.67 8.70
C ALA A 13 -1.21 -4.06 7.46
N LEU A 14 -1.72 -4.95 6.60
CA LEU A 14 -1.06 -5.33 5.34
C LEU A 14 -0.83 -4.13 4.43
N PHE A 15 -1.87 -3.33 4.16
CA PHE A 15 -1.75 -2.14 3.31
C PHE A 15 -0.78 -1.09 3.89
N THR A 16 -0.83 -0.87 5.21
CA THR A 16 0.04 0.09 5.89
C THR A 16 1.49 -0.40 5.91
N THR A 17 1.73 -1.70 6.09
CA THR A 17 3.07 -2.30 5.96
C THR A 17 3.63 -2.03 4.56
N GLY A 18 2.82 -2.25 3.51
CA GLY A 18 3.22 -1.95 2.13
C GLY A 18 3.58 -0.48 1.94
N ASN A 19 2.78 0.44 2.45
CA ASN A 19 3.08 1.87 2.39
C ASN A 19 4.38 2.22 3.13
N ALA A 20 4.59 1.66 4.32
CA ALA A 20 5.81 1.90 5.10
C ALA A 20 7.07 1.36 4.40
N ILE A 21 6.98 0.22 3.69
CA ILE A 21 8.06 -0.27 2.82
C ILE A 21 8.39 0.78 1.75
N VAL A 22 7.38 1.25 1.01
CA VAL A 22 7.58 2.25 -0.05
C VAL A 22 8.23 3.52 0.49
N LEU A 23 7.68 4.10 1.56
CA LEU A 23 8.22 5.33 2.16
C LEU A 23 9.68 5.19 2.62
N SER A 24 10.08 3.99 3.04
CA SER A 24 11.45 3.73 3.50
C SER A 24 12.49 3.75 2.40
N VAL A 25 12.11 3.43 1.15
CA VAL A 25 13.07 3.22 0.05
C VAL A 25 12.82 4.08 -1.19
N ALA A 26 11.63 4.66 -1.35
CA ALA A 26 11.22 5.32 -2.59
C ALA A 26 12.14 6.50 -2.99
N VAL A 27 12.54 7.35 -2.05
CA VAL A 27 13.39 8.51 -2.32
C VAL A 27 14.80 8.05 -2.68
N VAL A 28 15.35 7.06 -1.96
CA VAL A 28 16.69 6.51 -2.23
C VAL A 28 16.75 5.85 -3.60
N ILE A 29 15.69 5.14 -3.99
CA ILE A 29 15.58 4.55 -5.32
C ILE A 29 15.43 5.67 -6.37
N GLY A 30 14.57 6.66 -6.10
CA GLY A 30 14.39 7.81 -6.98
C GLY A 30 15.70 8.54 -7.27
N GLU A 31 16.54 8.74 -6.26
CA GLU A 31 17.87 9.33 -6.40
C GLU A 31 18.80 8.48 -7.29
N LYS A 32 18.77 7.16 -7.13
CA LYS A 32 19.57 6.24 -7.96
C LYS A 32 19.12 6.14 -9.41
N LEU A 33 17.82 6.31 -9.66
CA LEU A 33 17.23 6.19 -10.99
C LEU A 33 17.18 7.53 -11.74
N SER A 34 17.36 8.65 -11.06
CA SER A 34 17.33 9.97 -11.67
C SER A 34 18.73 10.42 -12.10
N VAL A 35 18.80 11.08 -13.27
CA VAL A 35 20.03 11.73 -13.74
C VAL A 35 20.32 12.99 -12.93
N ASP A 36 19.26 13.72 -12.52
CA ASP A 36 19.33 14.92 -11.69
C ASP A 36 18.66 14.64 -10.34
N PRO A 37 19.34 14.88 -9.20
CA PRO A 37 18.79 14.69 -7.86
C PRO A 37 17.46 15.42 -7.60
N THR A 38 17.17 16.48 -8.34
CA THR A 38 15.90 17.22 -8.26
C THR A 38 14.69 16.32 -8.51
N TYR A 39 14.83 15.29 -9.35
CA TYR A 39 13.75 14.36 -9.68
C TYR A 39 13.62 13.15 -8.73
N SER A 40 14.46 13.06 -7.69
CA SER A 40 14.46 11.92 -6.75
C SER A 40 13.12 11.71 -6.04
N THR A 41 12.35 12.77 -5.82
CA THR A 41 11.04 12.74 -5.14
C THR A 41 9.85 12.53 -6.08
N VAL A 42 10.04 12.58 -7.40
CA VAL A 42 8.97 12.41 -8.39
C VAL A 42 8.19 11.10 -8.20
N PRO A 43 8.83 9.95 -7.95
CA PRO A 43 8.09 8.71 -7.70
C PRO A 43 7.17 8.82 -6.49
N LEU A 44 7.64 9.44 -5.40
CA LEU A 44 6.83 9.62 -4.19
C LEU A 44 5.66 10.58 -4.42
N LEU A 45 5.87 11.67 -5.17
CA LEU A 45 4.79 12.57 -5.58
C LEU A 45 3.74 11.85 -6.41
N SER A 46 4.14 10.98 -7.35
CA SER A 46 3.21 10.18 -8.15
C SER A 46 2.35 9.26 -7.28
N GLN A 47 2.89 8.68 -6.22
CA GLN A 47 2.15 7.89 -5.23
C GLN A 47 1.05 8.73 -4.56
N TYR A 48 1.37 9.94 -4.10
CA TYR A 48 0.37 10.82 -3.49
C TYR A 48 -0.70 11.28 -4.49
N ILE A 49 -0.34 11.51 -5.74
CA ILE A 49 -1.31 11.80 -6.82
C ILE A 49 -2.26 10.60 -6.98
N GLY A 50 -1.75 9.38 -7.05
CA GLY A 50 -2.55 8.17 -7.12
C GLY A 50 -3.51 8.01 -5.93
N LEU A 51 -3.02 8.29 -4.72
CA LEU A 51 -3.82 8.29 -3.49
C LEU A 51 -4.99 9.28 -3.57
N ILE A 52 -4.71 10.54 -3.93
CA ILE A 52 -5.71 11.60 -3.99
C ILE A 52 -6.76 11.27 -5.05
N MET A 53 -6.32 10.89 -6.25
CA MET A 53 -7.21 10.55 -7.36
C MET A 53 -8.10 9.34 -7.07
N ALA A 54 -7.61 8.36 -6.31
CA ALA A 54 -8.35 7.14 -6.01
C ALA A 54 -9.35 7.30 -4.85
N THR A 55 -9.10 8.18 -3.89
CA THR A 55 -9.86 8.24 -2.63
C THR A 55 -11.37 8.42 -2.88
N ILE A 56 -11.77 9.36 -3.73
CA ILE A 56 -13.19 9.63 -4.02
C ILE A 56 -13.80 8.54 -4.92
N PRO A 57 -13.21 8.16 -6.07
CA PRO A 57 -13.77 7.12 -6.92
C PRO A 57 -13.92 5.77 -6.22
N ILE A 58 -12.95 5.36 -5.42
CA ILE A 58 -13.01 4.10 -4.67
C ILE A 58 -14.12 4.15 -3.61
N ALA A 59 -14.26 5.26 -2.88
CA ALA A 59 -15.34 5.44 -1.91
C ALA A 59 -16.72 5.32 -2.60
N TYR A 60 -16.90 5.96 -3.75
CA TYR A 60 -18.11 5.87 -4.56
C TYR A 60 -18.39 4.44 -5.05
N LEU A 61 -17.38 3.75 -5.57
CA LEU A 61 -17.51 2.36 -6.01
C LEU A 61 -17.89 1.44 -4.85
N MET A 62 -17.31 1.63 -3.67
CA MET A 62 -17.65 0.86 -2.47
C MET A 62 -19.09 1.08 -2.02
N GLN A 63 -19.60 2.31 -2.12
CA GLN A 63 -20.99 2.62 -1.78
C GLN A 63 -21.96 2.05 -2.81
N LYS A 64 -21.63 2.12 -4.11
CA LYS A 64 -22.54 1.70 -5.19
C LYS A 64 -22.62 0.19 -5.37
N TYR A 65 -21.49 -0.53 -5.19
CA TYR A 65 -21.42 -1.97 -5.44
C TYR A 65 -21.16 -2.76 -4.15
N SER A 66 -19.94 -2.73 -3.62
CA SER A 66 -19.61 -3.39 -2.36
C SER A 66 -18.24 -2.95 -1.84
N ARG A 67 -18.05 -3.00 -0.51
CA ARG A 67 -16.76 -2.80 0.15
C ARG A 67 -15.70 -3.78 -0.36
N LYS A 68 -16.08 -5.05 -0.49
CA LYS A 68 -15.22 -6.13 -0.99
C LYS A 68 -14.64 -5.79 -2.37
N LEU A 69 -15.45 -5.34 -3.31
CA LEU A 69 -14.99 -4.98 -4.66
C LEU A 69 -13.96 -3.86 -4.62
N GLY A 70 -14.17 -2.83 -3.82
CA GLY A 70 -13.20 -1.74 -3.68
C GLY A 70 -11.86 -2.23 -3.12
N PHE A 71 -11.87 -3.09 -2.11
CA PHE A 71 -10.65 -3.65 -1.53
C PHE A 71 -9.90 -4.57 -2.51
N ILE A 72 -10.61 -5.38 -3.28
CA ILE A 72 -10.01 -6.21 -4.35
C ILE A 72 -9.35 -5.32 -5.40
N LEU A 73 -10.01 -4.27 -5.87
CA LEU A 73 -9.44 -3.34 -6.86
C LEU A 73 -8.21 -2.61 -6.31
N GLY A 74 -8.25 -2.19 -5.04
CA GLY A 74 -7.10 -1.58 -4.37
C GLY A 74 -5.92 -2.53 -4.27
N SER A 75 -6.15 -3.78 -3.86
CA SER A 75 -5.09 -4.80 -3.77
C SER A 75 -4.51 -5.13 -5.14
N PHE A 76 -5.36 -5.26 -6.16
CA PHE A 76 -4.93 -5.51 -7.53
C PHE A 76 -4.10 -4.35 -8.10
N SER A 77 -4.55 -3.11 -7.87
CA SER A 77 -3.77 -1.92 -8.22
C SER A 77 -2.41 -1.90 -7.53
N GLY A 78 -2.37 -2.18 -6.22
CA GLY A 78 -1.12 -2.26 -5.46
C GLY A 78 -0.16 -3.33 -5.98
N MET A 79 -0.67 -4.49 -6.36
CA MET A 79 0.11 -5.57 -6.95
C MET A 79 0.72 -5.15 -8.29
N ILE A 80 -0.07 -4.57 -9.19
CA ILE A 80 0.43 -4.02 -10.46
C ILE A 80 1.49 -2.96 -10.19
N GLY A 81 1.25 -2.06 -9.24
CA GLY A 81 2.17 -1.02 -8.87
C GLY A 81 3.51 -1.56 -8.38
N ALA A 82 3.49 -2.59 -7.53
CA ALA A 82 4.70 -3.22 -7.02
C ALA A 82 5.50 -3.90 -8.14
N ILE A 83 4.84 -4.61 -9.05
CA ILE A 83 5.48 -5.26 -10.21
C ILE A 83 6.10 -4.21 -11.14
N LEU A 84 5.37 -3.14 -11.48
CA LEU A 84 5.91 -2.06 -12.31
C LEU A 84 7.09 -1.36 -11.65
N SER A 85 7.08 -1.23 -10.33
CA SER A 85 8.22 -0.68 -9.58
C SER A 85 9.46 -1.58 -9.69
N ILE A 86 9.29 -2.91 -9.62
CA ILE A 86 10.39 -3.87 -9.84
C ILE A 86 10.94 -3.71 -11.26
N VAL A 87 10.06 -3.63 -12.26
CA VAL A 87 10.48 -3.40 -13.66
C VAL A 87 11.28 -2.09 -13.77
N GLY A 88 10.79 -1.00 -13.16
CA GLY A 88 11.50 0.28 -13.14
C GLY A 88 12.89 0.20 -12.51
N ILE A 89 13.04 -0.59 -11.44
CA ILE A 89 14.33 -0.81 -10.77
C ILE A 89 15.29 -1.62 -11.67
N ILE A 90 14.82 -2.72 -12.27
CA ILE A 90 15.64 -3.60 -13.11
C ILE A 90 16.12 -2.87 -14.38
N TYR A 91 15.24 -2.10 -15.02
CA TYR A 91 15.58 -1.33 -16.23
C TYR A 91 16.17 0.05 -15.97
N TYR A 92 16.45 0.39 -14.70
CA TYR A 92 16.97 1.71 -14.31
C TYR A 92 16.12 2.87 -14.88
N ASN A 93 14.80 2.73 -14.84
CA ASN A 93 13.88 3.69 -15.45
C ASN A 93 12.97 4.35 -14.40
N LEU A 94 13.22 5.65 -14.16
CA LEU A 94 12.47 6.46 -13.20
C LEU A 94 10.97 6.55 -13.55
N THR A 95 10.63 6.57 -14.85
CA THR A 95 9.23 6.68 -15.29
C THR A 95 8.43 5.44 -14.92
N TYR A 96 8.95 4.24 -15.22
CA TYR A 96 8.28 3.00 -14.83
C TYR A 96 8.15 2.88 -13.31
N PHE A 97 9.17 3.28 -12.57
CA PHE A 97 9.13 3.29 -11.12
C PHE A 97 8.06 4.26 -10.60
N SER A 98 7.96 5.47 -11.16
CA SER A 98 6.96 6.47 -10.78
C SER A 98 5.53 6.01 -11.11
N ILE A 99 5.31 5.40 -12.28
CA ILE A 99 4.01 4.81 -12.64
C ILE A 99 3.67 3.67 -11.66
N GLY A 100 4.63 2.84 -11.29
CA GLY A 100 4.44 1.81 -10.28
C GLY A 100 3.98 2.40 -8.95
N LEU A 101 4.63 3.46 -8.47
CA LEU A 101 4.23 4.13 -7.22
C LEU A 101 2.86 4.82 -7.34
N PHE A 102 2.47 5.35 -8.49
CA PHE A 102 1.12 5.84 -8.71
C PHE A 102 0.06 4.77 -8.41
N PHE A 103 0.24 3.56 -8.94
CA PHE A 103 -0.69 2.45 -8.68
C PHE A 103 -0.67 1.98 -7.22
N THR A 104 0.49 1.99 -6.54
CA THR A 104 0.52 1.74 -5.09
C THR A 104 -0.20 2.85 -4.32
N GLY A 105 -0.18 4.09 -4.80
CA GLY A 105 -0.96 5.20 -4.26
C GLY A 105 -2.46 4.95 -4.29
N ILE A 106 -2.99 4.37 -5.38
CA ILE A 106 -4.40 3.95 -5.48
C ILE A 106 -4.74 2.93 -4.36
N ALA A 107 -3.86 1.97 -4.12
CA ALA A 107 -4.03 1.00 -3.03
C ALA A 107 -4.11 1.69 -1.66
N ILE A 108 -3.26 2.69 -1.40
CA ILE A 108 -3.28 3.46 -0.15
C ILE A 108 -4.57 4.27 -0.03
N GLY A 109 -5.05 4.89 -1.12
CA GLY A 109 -6.35 5.57 -1.16
C GLY A 109 -7.49 4.64 -0.77
N THR A 110 -7.43 3.38 -1.21
CA THR A 110 -8.37 2.32 -0.80
C THR A 110 -8.24 2.01 0.69
N ALA A 111 -7.03 1.97 1.22
CA ALA A 111 -6.78 1.66 2.63
C ALA A 111 -7.42 2.69 3.58
N GLN A 112 -7.62 3.93 3.16
CA GLN A 112 -8.33 4.95 3.96
C GLN A 112 -9.79 4.56 4.25
N GLN A 113 -10.37 3.65 3.46
CA GLN A 113 -11.76 3.22 3.63
C GLN A 113 -11.95 2.16 4.74
N PHE A 114 -10.88 1.50 5.22
CA PHE A 114 -10.99 0.46 6.25
C PHE A 114 -11.60 0.97 7.56
N ARG A 115 -11.29 2.21 7.97
CA ARG A 115 -11.88 2.82 9.17
C ARG A 115 -13.40 3.02 9.05
N PHE A 116 -13.88 3.36 7.86
CA PHE A 116 -15.32 3.51 7.62
C PHE A 116 -16.01 2.14 7.55
N ALA A 117 -15.38 1.14 6.93
CA ALA A 117 -15.87 -0.23 6.95
C ALA A 117 -15.97 -0.78 8.38
N ALA A 118 -15.03 -0.44 9.26
CA ALA A 118 -15.06 -0.84 10.67
C ALA A 118 -16.27 -0.24 11.44
N LEU A 119 -16.69 0.97 11.10
CA LEU A 119 -17.88 1.60 11.68
C LEU A 119 -19.16 0.89 11.25
N GLU A 120 -19.25 0.47 10.00
CA GLU A 120 -20.43 -0.25 9.47
C GLU A 120 -20.59 -1.66 10.07
N GLU A 121 -19.45 -2.34 10.33
CA GLU A 121 -19.43 -3.70 10.89
C GLU A 121 -19.62 -3.75 12.41
N ALA A 122 -19.47 -2.64 13.12
CA ALA A 122 -19.55 -2.59 14.57
C ALA A 122 -20.87 -1.98 15.05
N PRO A 123 -21.45 -2.48 16.18
CA PRO A 123 -22.56 -1.80 16.84
C PRO A 123 -22.18 -0.37 17.25
N LYS A 124 -23.13 0.58 17.22
CA LYS A 124 -22.89 2.01 17.54
C LYS A 124 -22.12 2.22 18.84
N ALA A 125 -22.44 1.44 19.88
CA ALA A 125 -21.76 1.51 21.19
C ALA A 125 -20.25 1.13 21.13
N LEU A 126 -19.80 0.46 20.07
CA LEU A 126 -18.43 -0.04 19.90
C LEU A 126 -17.65 0.67 18.78
N HIS A 127 -18.23 1.70 18.14
CA HIS A 127 -17.60 2.38 17.00
C HIS A 127 -16.19 2.89 17.33
N ALA A 128 -16.00 3.59 18.45
CA ALA A 128 -14.68 4.10 18.84
C ALA A 128 -13.65 2.97 19.04
N LYS A 129 -14.09 1.85 19.65
CA LYS A 129 -13.22 0.68 19.85
C LYS A 129 -12.89 -0.03 18.54
N ALA A 130 -13.85 -0.11 17.61
CA ALA A 130 -13.65 -0.73 16.30
C ALA A 130 -12.63 0.05 15.45
N VAL A 131 -12.80 1.37 15.35
CA VAL A 131 -11.84 2.24 14.67
C VAL A 131 -10.47 2.19 15.35
N GLY A 132 -10.42 2.26 16.67
CA GLY A 132 -9.18 2.17 17.44
C GLY A 132 -8.43 0.86 17.18
N LEU A 133 -9.11 -0.28 17.14
CA LEU A 133 -8.53 -1.59 16.83
C LEU A 133 -7.97 -1.63 15.40
N VAL A 134 -8.72 -1.15 14.41
CA VAL A 134 -8.27 -1.13 13.02
C VAL A 134 -7.07 -0.21 12.86
N MET A 135 -7.08 0.98 13.46
CA MET A 135 -5.96 1.92 13.41
C MET A 135 -4.71 1.42 14.13
N SER A 136 -4.87 0.68 15.25
CA SER A 136 -3.72 0.10 15.95
C SER A 136 -2.97 -0.96 15.12
N GLY A 137 -3.71 -1.71 14.26
CA GLY A 137 -3.09 -2.59 13.27
C GLY A 137 -2.17 -1.83 12.31
N GLY A 138 -2.59 -0.64 11.86
CA GLY A 138 -1.77 0.25 11.03
C GLY A 138 -0.50 0.76 11.73
N ILE A 139 -0.58 1.08 13.02
CA ILE A 139 0.60 1.53 13.81
C ILE A 139 1.63 0.41 13.93
N ALA A 140 1.20 -0.80 14.28
CA ALA A 140 2.08 -1.96 14.34
C ALA A 140 2.76 -2.24 12.99
N ALA A 141 1.99 -2.13 11.91
CA ALA A 141 2.47 -2.33 10.55
C ALA A 141 3.51 -1.28 10.13
N ALA A 142 3.37 -0.03 10.54
CA ALA A 142 4.32 1.04 10.25
C ALA A 142 5.72 0.77 10.84
N LEU A 143 5.80 0.06 11.97
CA LEU A 143 7.07 -0.36 12.57
C LEU A 143 7.68 -1.58 11.84
N ILE A 144 6.84 -2.47 11.33
CA ILE A 144 7.28 -3.69 10.64
C ILE A 144 7.80 -3.36 9.23
N GLY A 145 7.18 -2.41 8.54
CA GLY A 145 7.48 -2.07 7.14
C GLY A 145 8.95 -1.76 6.85
N PRO A 146 9.59 -0.81 7.56
CA PRO A 146 11.01 -0.49 7.36
C PRO A 146 11.92 -1.67 7.62
N THR A 147 11.62 -2.49 8.63
CA THR A 147 12.39 -3.71 8.94
C THR A 147 12.30 -4.72 7.80
N LEU A 148 11.10 -4.95 7.26
CA LEU A 148 10.91 -5.81 6.10
C LEU A 148 11.63 -5.27 4.86
N ALA A 149 11.61 -3.95 4.65
CA ALA A 149 12.32 -3.32 3.53
C ALA A 149 13.84 -3.62 3.59
N VAL A 150 14.46 -3.50 4.76
CA VAL A 150 15.89 -3.78 4.95
C VAL A 150 16.19 -5.29 4.83
N MET A 151 15.37 -6.14 5.44
CA MET A 151 15.60 -7.58 5.41
C MET A 151 15.48 -8.15 3.99
N THR A 152 14.51 -7.69 3.22
CA THR A 152 14.25 -8.20 1.88
C THR A 152 15.27 -7.72 0.82
N GLN A 153 15.99 -6.63 1.06
CA GLN A 153 17.10 -6.21 0.20
C GLN A 153 18.21 -7.27 0.12
N ARG A 154 18.38 -8.07 1.16
CA ARG A 154 19.42 -9.10 1.24
C ARG A 154 19.17 -10.32 0.34
N PHE A 155 17.94 -10.52 -0.11
CA PHE A 155 17.58 -11.68 -0.95
C PHE A 155 17.93 -11.46 -2.43
N PHE A 156 18.14 -10.22 -2.86
CA PHE A 156 18.43 -9.86 -4.25
C PHE A 156 19.78 -9.14 -4.32
N THR A 157 20.85 -9.89 -4.53
CA THR A 157 22.23 -9.34 -4.56
C THR A 157 22.47 -8.42 -5.74
N GLU A 158 21.87 -8.72 -6.89
CA GLU A 158 22.05 -7.93 -8.12
C GLU A 158 21.15 -6.67 -8.12
N TYR A 159 19.92 -6.79 -7.61
CA TYR A 159 18.96 -5.69 -7.53
C TYR A 159 18.38 -5.58 -6.10
N PRO A 160 19.13 -5.08 -5.11
CA PRO A 160 18.70 -5.14 -3.70
C PRO A 160 17.36 -4.47 -3.45
N PHE A 161 17.04 -3.40 -4.19
CA PHE A 161 15.77 -2.68 -4.04
C PHE A 161 14.56 -3.39 -4.67
N ALA A 162 14.76 -4.42 -5.50
CA ALA A 162 13.67 -5.27 -5.97
C ALA A 162 13.07 -6.13 -4.83
N GLY A 163 13.87 -6.45 -3.80
CA GLY A 163 13.42 -7.23 -2.65
C GLY A 163 12.23 -6.62 -1.90
N PRO A 164 12.29 -5.36 -1.46
CA PRO A 164 11.17 -4.67 -0.82
C PRO A 164 9.89 -4.68 -1.66
N PHE A 165 9.99 -4.48 -2.97
CA PHE A 165 8.82 -4.49 -3.87
C PHE A 165 8.30 -5.90 -4.16
N SER A 166 9.17 -6.93 -4.11
CA SER A 166 8.73 -8.33 -4.15
C SER A 166 7.93 -8.70 -2.90
N ALA A 167 8.39 -8.27 -1.71
CA ALA A 167 7.63 -8.42 -0.48
C ALA A 167 6.29 -7.66 -0.54
N LEU A 168 6.29 -6.45 -1.10
CA LEU A 168 5.09 -5.65 -1.33
C LEU A 168 4.10 -6.37 -2.25
N THR A 169 4.58 -6.98 -3.34
CA THR A 169 3.75 -7.79 -4.25
C THR A 169 3.09 -8.93 -3.49
N LEU A 170 3.87 -9.66 -2.67
CA LEU A 170 3.34 -10.75 -1.86
C LEU A 170 2.28 -10.29 -0.87
N ILE A 171 2.49 -9.15 -0.22
CA ILE A 171 1.50 -8.54 0.70
C ILE A 171 0.18 -8.28 -0.02
N TYR A 172 0.20 -7.70 -1.23
CA TYR A 172 -1.01 -7.44 -2.00
C TYR A 172 -1.67 -8.71 -2.54
N VAL A 173 -0.89 -9.73 -2.91
CA VAL A 173 -1.41 -11.06 -3.26
C VAL A 173 -2.13 -11.69 -2.07
N ILE A 174 -1.53 -11.66 -0.88
CA ILE A 174 -2.18 -12.14 0.35
C ILE A 174 -3.47 -11.36 0.61
N ALA A 175 -3.44 -10.04 0.45
CA ALA A 175 -4.63 -9.20 0.63
C ALA A 175 -5.75 -9.55 -0.36
N LEU A 176 -5.44 -9.94 -1.61
CA LEU A 176 -6.42 -10.40 -2.59
C LEU A 176 -7.15 -11.69 -2.19
N PHE A 177 -6.40 -12.65 -1.61
CA PHE A 177 -6.99 -13.92 -1.15
C PHE A 177 -7.73 -13.77 0.18
N TYR A 178 -7.56 -12.65 0.85
CA TYR A 178 -8.15 -12.37 2.14
C TYR A 178 -9.63 -11.92 2.06
N TYR A 179 -10.07 -11.44 0.91
CA TYR A 179 -11.43 -10.97 0.63
C TYR A 179 -12.24 -12.00 -0.17
#